data_d72456e2fa05bec4f3a42c546c7a6dec
#
_entry.id   d72456e2fa05bec4f3a42c546c7a6dec
#
_cell.length_a   1.000
_cell.length_b   1.000
_cell.length_c   1.000
_cell.angle_alpha   90.00
_cell.angle_beta   90.00
_cell.angle_gamma   90.00
#
_symmetry.space_group_name_H-M   'P 1'
#
loop_
_entity.id
_entity.type
_entity.pdbx_description
1 polymer ?
#
loop_
_entity_poly.entity_id
_entity_poly.type
_entity_poly.pdbx_seq_one_letter_code
_entity_poly.pdbx_strand_id
1 'polypeptide(L)'
;MEMRLVNYMEIAVEHYLPNLLKAFPEICTCPHCLLDIKALTLNQLKPHYIVTERGELYSKIDEMSLQFETDVLKALVDSISKVSKSPRHTNGNRVVSIKDPF
;
A
#
# COMPACT_ATOMS: atom_id res chain seq x y z
N MET A 1 20.96 4.58 -19.19
CA MET A 1 20.37 3.92 -18.04
C MET A 1 19.93 4.94 -17.04
N GLU A 2 18.72 4.78 -16.55
CA GLU A 2 18.16 5.71 -15.60
C GLU A 2 18.21 5.14 -14.22
N MET A 3 18.81 5.87 -13.31
CA MET A 3 18.79 5.49 -11.90
C MET A 3 17.72 6.31 -11.22
N ARG A 4 17.00 5.68 -10.31
CA ARG A 4 15.89 6.32 -9.61
C ARG A 4 15.98 6.03 -8.11
N LEU A 5 15.61 7.03 -7.34
CA LEU A 5 15.42 6.87 -5.90
C LEU A 5 13.96 6.54 -5.66
N VAL A 6 13.69 5.40 -5.06
CA VAL A 6 12.31 4.98 -4.80
C VAL A 6 12.18 4.45 -3.38
N ASN A 7 11.00 4.63 -2.82
CA ASN A 7 10.63 3.97 -1.58
C ASN A 7 10.07 2.60 -1.97
N TYR A 8 10.85 1.57 -1.70
CA TYR A 8 10.48 0.23 -2.13
C TYR A 8 9.19 -0.27 -1.50
N MET A 9 8.79 0.31 -0.36
CA MET A 9 7.51 -0.06 0.24
C MET A 9 6.33 0.29 -0.64
N GLU A 10 6.43 1.38 -1.43
CA GLU A 10 5.36 1.71 -2.38
C GLU A 10 5.21 0.63 -3.43
N ILE A 11 6.33 0.09 -3.89
CA ILE A 11 6.30 -0.99 -4.88
C ILE A 11 5.69 -2.25 -4.26
N ALA A 12 6.09 -2.57 -3.04
CA ALA A 12 5.59 -3.76 -2.36
C ALA A 12 4.08 -3.68 -2.14
N VAL A 13 3.58 -2.53 -1.70
CA VAL A 13 2.15 -2.34 -1.48
C VAL A 13 1.39 -2.51 -2.80
N GLU A 14 1.87 -1.91 -3.88
CA GLU A 14 1.25 -2.06 -5.18
C GLU A 14 1.25 -3.52 -5.65
N HIS A 15 2.28 -4.25 -5.30
CA HIS A 15 2.41 -5.63 -5.71
C HIS A 15 1.44 -6.56 -4.98
N TYR A 16 1.33 -6.40 -3.67
CA TYR A 16 0.53 -7.33 -2.87
C TYR A 16 -0.95 -6.99 -2.80
N LEU A 17 -1.31 -5.72 -2.94
CA LEU A 17 -2.68 -5.28 -2.71
C LEU A 17 -3.70 -5.95 -3.63
N PRO A 18 -3.49 -6.07 -4.96
CA PRO A 18 -4.52 -6.65 -5.81
C PRO A 18 -4.92 -8.07 -5.42
N ASN A 19 -3.93 -8.90 -5.09
CA ASN A 19 -4.24 -10.27 -4.68
C ASN A 19 -4.94 -10.31 -3.34
N LEU A 20 -4.52 -9.45 -2.43
CA LEU A 20 -5.12 -9.42 -1.10
C LEU A 20 -6.58 -8.98 -1.18
N LEU A 21 -6.90 -8.06 -2.07
CA LEU A 21 -8.27 -7.58 -2.22
C LEU A 21 -9.23 -8.67 -2.64
N LYS A 22 -8.74 -9.72 -3.27
CA LYS A 22 -9.58 -10.84 -3.64
C LYS A 22 -10.17 -11.55 -2.42
N ALA A 23 -9.53 -11.42 -1.28
CA ALA A 23 -10.03 -12.00 -0.04
C ALA A 23 -11.08 -11.11 0.63
N PHE A 24 -11.33 -9.92 0.10
CA PHE A 24 -12.28 -8.97 0.67
C PHE A 24 -13.25 -8.48 -0.40
N PRO A 25 -14.07 -9.37 -0.97
CA PRO A 25 -14.88 -9.00 -2.14
C PRO A 25 -15.97 -7.98 -1.85
N GLU A 26 -16.29 -7.74 -0.59
CA GLU A 26 -17.38 -6.85 -0.25
C GLU A 26 -16.97 -5.41 0.03
N ILE A 27 -15.67 -5.13 0.06
CA ILE A 27 -15.23 -3.76 0.37
C ILE A 27 -15.24 -2.91 -0.88
N CYS A 28 -15.32 -1.59 -0.66
CA CYS A 28 -15.26 -0.64 -1.75
C CYS A 28 -13.82 -0.56 -2.29
N THR A 29 -13.67 -0.68 -3.59
CA THR A 29 -12.36 -0.59 -4.23
C THR A 29 -12.30 0.59 -5.20
N CYS A 30 -13.07 1.64 -4.94
CA CYS A 30 -12.99 2.83 -5.76
C CYS A 30 -11.61 3.48 -5.60
N PRO A 31 -11.21 4.34 -6.54
CA PRO A 31 -9.87 4.95 -6.44
C PRO A 31 -9.62 5.65 -5.12
N HIS A 32 -10.64 6.28 -4.55
CA HIS A 32 -10.50 6.97 -3.27
C HIS A 32 -10.16 6.01 -2.14
N CYS A 33 -10.93 4.92 -2.04
CA CYS A 33 -10.69 3.94 -0.99
C CYS A 33 -9.35 3.25 -1.16
N LEU A 34 -8.96 2.96 -2.41
CA LEU A 34 -7.67 2.34 -2.64
C LEU A 34 -6.52 3.24 -2.22
N LEU A 35 -6.63 4.53 -2.51
CA LEU A 35 -5.59 5.47 -2.08
C LEU A 35 -5.52 5.58 -0.56
N ASP A 36 -6.66 5.58 0.10
CA ASP A 36 -6.67 5.60 1.56
C ASP A 36 -6.00 4.36 2.14
N ILE A 37 -6.30 3.20 1.58
CA ILE A 37 -5.67 1.95 2.04
C ILE A 37 -4.16 2.03 1.88
N LYS A 38 -3.70 2.51 0.72
CA LYS A 38 -2.26 2.61 0.47
C LYS A 38 -1.61 3.60 1.42
N ALA A 39 -2.24 4.75 1.64
CA ALA A 39 -1.67 5.78 2.50
C ALA A 39 -1.54 5.28 3.95
N LEU A 40 -2.60 4.66 4.46
CA LEU A 40 -2.55 4.12 5.81
C LEU A 40 -1.49 3.04 5.96
N THR A 41 -1.38 2.19 4.95
CA THR A 41 -0.40 1.12 4.97
C THR A 41 1.01 1.67 4.99
N LEU A 42 1.28 2.61 4.09
CA LEU A 42 2.62 3.20 3.99
C LEU A 42 3.01 3.98 5.22
N ASN A 43 2.03 4.56 5.91
CA ASN A 43 2.32 5.27 7.15
C ASN A 43 2.61 4.34 8.32
N GLN A 44 2.29 3.07 8.20
CA GLN A 44 2.62 2.07 9.22
C GLN A 44 3.95 1.38 8.97
N LEU A 45 4.48 1.51 7.77
CA LEU A 45 5.70 0.81 7.38
C LEU A 45 6.86 1.78 7.33
N LYS A 46 8.02 1.32 7.78
CA LYS A 46 9.21 2.14 7.65
C LYS A 46 9.58 2.25 6.17
N PRO A 47 9.96 3.44 5.72
CA PRO A 47 10.37 3.57 4.33
C PRO A 47 11.62 2.73 4.05
N HIS A 48 11.70 2.27 2.83
CA HIS A 48 12.83 1.49 2.38
C HIS A 48 13.29 2.07 1.05
N TYR A 49 14.11 3.12 1.13
CA TYR A 49 14.57 3.78 -0.06
C TYR A 49 15.72 3.05 -0.70
N ILE A 50 15.63 2.87 -2.00
CA ILE A 50 16.70 2.24 -2.76
C ILE A 50 16.96 3.06 -4.01
N VAL A 51 18.17 2.90 -4.54
CA VAL A 51 18.51 3.46 -5.84
C VAL A 51 18.55 2.28 -6.81
N THR A 52 17.78 2.34 -7.86
CA THR A 52 17.65 1.20 -8.75
C THR A 52 17.48 1.67 -10.18
N GLU A 53 17.79 0.79 -11.10
CA GLU A 53 17.52 1.04 -12.50
C GLU A 53 16.08 0.68 -12.80
N ARG A 54 15.55 1.33 -13.84
CA ARG A 54 14.22 1.03 -14.29
C ARG A 54 14.17 -0.42 -14.74
N GLY A 55 13.16 -1.14 -14.29
CA GLY A 55 13.00 -2.53 -14.69
C GLY A 55 13.43 -3.54 -13.64
N GLU A 56 14.20 -3.11 -12.65
CA GLU A 56 14.61 -4.01 -11.59
C GLU A 56 13.62 -4.07 -10.43
N LEU A 57 12.67 -3.15 -10.40
CA LEU A 57 11.82 -2.97 -9.23
C LEU A 57 11.03 -4.22 -8.86
N TYR A 58 10.42 -4.85 -9.84
CA TYR A 58 9.54 -5.97 -9.54
C TYR A 58 10.28 -7.28 -9.30
N SER A 59 11.46 -7.42 -9.88
CA SER A 59 12.21 -8.64 -9.66
C SER A 59 12.71 -8.76 -8.23
N LYS A 60 12.88 -7.63 -7.55
CA LYS A 60 13.35 -7.67 -6.17
C LYS A 60 12.29 -8.18 -5.19
N ILE A 61 11.03 -8.12 -5.56
CA ILE A 61 9.96 -8.61 -4.69
C ILE A 61 10.16 -10.08 -4.38
N ASP A 62 10.52 -10.86 -5.39
CA ASP A 62 10.69 -12.31 -5.20
C ASP A 62 11.89 -12.65 -4.31
N GLU A 63 12.77 -11.68 -4.11
CA GLU A 63 13.96 -11.90 -3.29
C GLU A 63 13.76 -11.48 -1.85
N MET A 64 12.62 -10.90 -1.52
CA MET A 64 12.38 -10.41 -0.18
C MET A 64 12.09 -11.55 0.79
N SER A 65 12.43 -11.31 2.05
CA SER A 65 12.23 -12.32 3.07
C SER A 65 10.75 -12.51 3.39
N LEU A 66 10.45 -13.66 3.99
CA LEU A 66 9.09 -13.91 4.45
C LEU A 66 8.66 -12.89 5.50
N GLN A 67 9.59 -12.43 6.32
CA GLN A 67 9.27 -11.42 7.32
C GLN A 67 8.84 -10.12 6.67
N PHE A 68 9.53 -9.72 5.60
CA PHE A 68 9.17 -8.52 4.86
C PHE A 68 7.75 -8.63 4.31
N GLU A 69 7.45 -9.74 3.67
CA GLU A 69 6.12 -9.97 3.12
C GLU A 69 5.05 -9.94 4.20
N THR A 70 5.33 -10.61 5.32
CA THR A 70 4.38 -10.66 6.43
C THR A 70 4.09 -9.27 6.97
N ASP A 71 5.13 -8.46 7.13
CA ASP A 71 4.95 -7.10 7.66
C ASP A 71 4.07 -6.27 6.73
N VAL A 72 4.31 -6.37 5.43
CA VAL A 72 3.51 -5.61 4.46
C VAL A 72 2.07 -6.08 4.46
N LEU A 73 1.86 -7.40 4.45
CA LEU A 73 0.50 -7.94 4.43
C LEU A 73 -0.28 -7.60 5.70
N LYS A 74 0.38 -7.63 6.85
CA LYS A 74 -0.29 -7.24 8.10
C LYS A 74 -0.74 -5.79 8.06
N ALA A 75 0.13 -4.92 7.59
CA ALA A 75 -0.22 -3.51 7.49
C ALA A 75 -1.37 -3.29 6.51
N LEU A 76 -1.36 -4.01 5.40
CA LEU A 76 -2.43 -3.92 4.41
C LEU A 76 -3.77 -4.39 4.97
N VAL A 77 -3.79 -5.53 5.66
CA VAL A 77 -5.03 -6.04 6.24
C VAL A 77 -5.59 -5.07 7.26
N ASP A 78 -4.73 -4.51 8.09
CA ASP A 78 -5.17 -3.53 9.07
C ASP A 78 -5.77 -2.30 8.40
N SER A 79 -5.13 -1.81 7.34
CA SER A 79 -5.60 -0.65 6.61
C SER A 79 -6.93 -0.92 5.91
N ILE A 80 -7.06 -2.09 5.29
CA ILE A 80 -8.31 -2.49 4.64
C ILE A 80 -9.44 -2.50 5.66
N SER A 81 -9.18 -3.05 6.83
CA SER A 81 -10.19 -3.10 7.87
C SER A 81 -10.64 -1.70 8.29
N LYS A 82 -9.68 -0.80 8.48
CA LYS A 82 -10.00 0.55 8.92
C LYS A 82 -10.76 1.33 7.86
N VAL A 83 -10.33 1.26 6.62
CA VAL A 83 -10.99 1.99 5.54
C VAL A 83 -12.38 1.43 5.29
N SER A 84 -12.56 0.12 5.36
CA SER A 84 -13.87 -0.47 5.10
C SER A 84 -14.89 -0.11 6.16
N LYS A 85 -14.44 0.14 7.39
CA LYS A 85 -15.35 0.56 8.46
C LYS A 85 -15.73 2.02 8.36
N SER A 86 -14.92 2.82 7.71
CA SER A 86 -15.13 4.27 7.70
C SER A 86 -14.69 4.87 6.36
N PRO A 87 -15.39 4.51 5.27
CA PRO A 87 -15.02 5.03 3.96
C PRO A 87 -15.16 6.54 3.90
N ARG A 88 -14.26 7.18 3.20
CA ARG A 88 -14.23 8.63 3.12
C ARG A 88 -14.65 9.21 1.78
N HIS A 89 -15.21 8.39 0.91
CA HIS A 89 -15.53 8.85 -0.43
C HIS A 89 -16.92 9.44 -0.58
N THR A 90 -17.69 9.46 0.48
CA THR A 90 -19.06 9.92 0.39
C THR A 90 -19.21 11.41 0.20
N ASN A 91 -18.24 12.18 0.66
CA ASN A 91 -18.31 13.63 0.58
C ASN A 91 -17.49 14.22 -0.55
N GLY A 92 -16.88 13.40 -1.33
CA GLY A 92 -16.28 13.77 -2.59
C GLY A 92 -15.17 14.80 -2.58
N ASN A 93 -15.31 15.86 -1.99
CA ASN A 93 -14.57 17.05 -2.29
C ASN A 93 -13.82 17.60 -1.10
N ARG A 94 -13.07 16.79 -0.43
CA ARG A 94 -12.36 17.26 0.73
C ARG A 94 -10.92 16.82 0.72
N VAL A 95 -10.10 17.60 1.38
CA VAL A 95 -8.72 17.24 1.59
C VAL A 95 -8.64 16.41 2.87
N VAL A 96 -7.99 15.28 2.81
CA VAL A 96 -7.89 14.37 3.93
C VAL A 96 -6.44 14.08 4.23
N SER A 97 -6.08 14.21 5.49
CA SER A 97 -4.75 13.83 5.93
C SER A 97 -4.80 12.41 6.49
N ILE A 98 -3.97 11.54 5.96
CA ILE A 98 -3.95 10.13 6.37
C ILE A 98 -2.67 9.86 7.14
N LYS A 99 -2.38 10.68 8.09
CA LYS A 99 -1.19 10.50 8.90
C LYS A 99 -1.42 9.53 10.04
N ASP A 100 -2.54 9.68 10.66
CA ASP A 100 -2.87 8.84 11.80
C ASP A 100 -3.94 7.87 11.40
N PRO A 101 -3.83 6.65 11.83
CA PRO A 101 -4.86 5.68 11.52
C PRO A 101 -6.09 6.02 12.34
N PHE A 102 -6.89 6.84 11.82
CA PHE A 102 -8.18 7.18 12.41
C PHE A 102 -8.24 7.10 13.95
#